data_efd36fee0ade87b59f807bff4e093428
#
_entry.id   efd36fee0ade87b59f807bff4e093428
#
_cell.length_a   1.000
_cell.length_b   1.000
_cell.length_c   1.000
_cell.angle_alpha   90.00
_cell.angle_beta   90.00
_cell.angle_gamma   90.00
#
_symmetry.space_group_name_H-M   'P 1'
#
loop_
_entity.id
_entity.type
_entity.pdbx_description
1 polymer ?
#
loop_
_entity_poly.entity_id
_entity_poly.type
_entity_poly.pdbx_seq_one_letter_code
_entity_poly.pdbx_strand_id
1 'polypeptide(L)'
;MEPLMLITLLAIGLAIFFAIQTIGVKKRSSSEEKVMKGYFLLGLSGLMAKIAMADGTVTEDEAEMAKRFFNRMDLSDAEKALCIGNFVSARRDGLDARDHAKRFMAYANIAASEFLYDMLWRISRADGTVDPAEDRLLADIALYLGLNKTVYENFKADKKPSHDKGALKAAGVPQSLVALAH
;
A
#
# COMPACT_ATOMS: atom_id res chain seq x y z
N MET A 1 19.97 26.57 -45.81
CA MET A 1 18.65 25.99 -45.38
C MET A 1 17.83 27.19 -44.94
N GLU A 2 16.63 27.34 -45.48
CA GLU A 2 15.79 28.47 -45.12
C GLU A 2 15.31 28.30 -43.67
N PRO A 3 15.28 29.39 -42.89
CA PRO A 3 14.86 29.35 -41.47
C PRO A 3 13.45 28.75 -41.25
N LEU A 4 12.59 28.83 -42.25
CA LEU A 4 11.24 28.26 -42.26
C LEU A 4 11.27 26.71 -42.22
N MET A 5 12.23 26.13 -42.90
CA MET A 5 12.38 24.65 -42.93
C MET A 5 12.87 24.08 -41.60
N LEU A 6 13.69 24.86 -40.89
CA LEU A 6 14.17 24.48 -39.55
C LEU A 6 13.04 24.53 -38.52
N ILE A 7 12.17 25.53 -38.57
CA ILE A 7 11.02 25.69 -37.68
C ILE A 7 9.99 24.57 -37.90
N THR A 8 9.73 24.19 -39.15
CA THR A 8 8.80 23.11 -39.46
C THR A 8 9.31 21.74 -38.99
N LEU A 9 10.60 21.46 -39.13
CA LEU A 9 11.22 20.22 -38.61
C LEU A 9 11.20 20.14 -37.09
N LEU A 10 11.39 21.28 -36.40
CA LEU A 10 11.33 21.37 -34.94
C LEU A 10 9.89 21.17 -34.43
N ALA A 11 8.90 21.74 -35.12
CA ALA A 11 7.48 21.56 -34.79
C ALA A 11 7.01 20.12 -34.98
N ILE A 12 7.44 19.44 -36.06
CA ILE A 12 7.15 18.04 -36.32
C ILE A 12 7.83 17.15 -35.26
N GLY A 13 9.10 17.43 -34.91
CA GLY A 13 9.81 16.72 -33.85
C GLY A 13 9.11 16.84 -32.48
N LEU A 14 8.64 18.04 -32.14
CA LEU A 14 7.88 18.28 -30.90
C LEU A 14 6.54 17.56 -30.89
N ALA A 15 5.82 17.57 -32.02
CA ALA A 15 4.54 16.86 -32.15
C ALA A 15 4.71 15.35 -32.05
N ILE A 16 5.76 14.78 -32.66
CA ILE A 16 6.09 13.36 -32.53
C ILE A 16 6.50 13.03 -31.07
N PHE A 17 7.29 13.88 -30.41
CA PHE A 17 7.66 13.69 -29.01
C PHE A 17 6.43 13.70 -28.10
N PHE A 18 5.51 14.65 -28.27
CA PHE A 18 4.25 14.67 -27.51
C PHE A 18 3.35 13.49 -27.83
N ALA A 19 3.28 13.05 -29.10
CA ALA A 19 2.52 11.87 -29.48
C ALA A 19 3.10 10.59 -28.85
N ILE A 20 4.43 10.45 -28.79
CA ILE A 20 5.10 9.33 -28.11
C ILE A 20 4.83 9.37 -26.61
N GLN A 21 4.87 10.54 -25.98
CA GLN A 21 4.53 10.69 -24.55
C GLN A 21 3.06 10.33 -24.26
N THR A 22 2.13 10.72 -25.14
CA THR A 22 0.69 10.37 -24.97
C THR A 22 0.38 8.91 -25.30
N ILE A 23 1.10 8.29 -26.24
CA ILE A 23 0.97 6.86 -26.57
C ILE A 23 1.62 5.98 -25.48
N GLY A 24 2.67 6.49 -24.79
CA GLY A 24 3.37 5.80 -23.69
C GLY A 24 2.53 5.65 -22.42
N VAL A 25 1.49 6.46 -22.23
CA VAL A 25 0.48 6.25 -21.18
C VAL A 25 -0.56 5.25 -21.68
N LYS A 26 -0.15 4.00 -21.80
CA LYS A 26 -1.09 2.89 -22.08
C LYS A 26 -2.15 2.92 -20.97
N LYS A 27 -3.35 3.41 -21.27
CA LYS A 27 -4.50 3.33 -20.39
C LYS A 27 -4.69 1.86 -20.04
N ARG A 28 -4.32 1.46 -18.83
CA ARG A 28 -4.46 0.08 -18.37
C ARG A 28 -5.89 -0.38 -18.64
N SER A 29 -6.06 -1.61 -19.10
CA SER A 29 -7.40 -2.13 -19.29
C SER A 29 -8.09 -2.19 -17.92
N SER A 30 -9.40 -1.97 -17.90
CA SER A 30 -10.22 -2.09 -16.69
C SER A 30 -10.02 -3.44 -15.97
N SER A 31 -9.66 -4.47 -16.71
CA SER A 31 -9.37 -5.80 -16.19
C SER A 31 -8.01 -5.85 -15.47
N GLU A 32 -6.95 -5.23 -16.05
CA GLU A 32 -5.63 -5.16 -15.42
C GLU A 32 -5.68 -4.35 -14.12
N GLU A 33 -6.43 -3.25 -14.10
CA GLU A 33 -6.61 -2.43 -12.91
C GLU A 33 -7.29 -3.20 -11.77
N LYS A 34 -8.33 -3.99 -12.08
CA LYS A 34 -9.01 -4.85 -11.10
C LYS A 34 -8.10 -5.91 -10.53
N VAL A 35 -7.31 -6.57 -11.38
CA VAL A 35 -6.34 -7.58 -10.96
C VAL A 35 -5.28 -6.96 -10.03
N MET A 36 -4.75 -5.79 -10.39
CA MET A 36 -3.77 -5.07 -9.61
C MET A 36 -4.32 -4.65 -8.24
N LYS A 37 -5.54 -4.10 -8.21
CA LYS A 37 -6.23 -3.77 -6.97
C LYS A 37 -6.42 -5.01 -6.09
N GLY A 38 -6.75 -6.15 -6.69
CA GLY A 38 -6.86 -7.42 -5.99
C GLY A 38 -5.54 -7.84 -5.31
N TYR A 39 -4.42 -7.82 -6.02
CA TYR A 39 -3.10 -8.12 -5.43
C TYR A 39 -2.72 -7.17 -4.31
N PHE A 40 -2.98 -5.87 -4.48
CA PHE A 40 -2.78 -4.86 -3.45
C PHE A 40 -3.55 -5.20 -2.17
N LEU A 41 -4.86 -5.50 -2.30
CA LEU A 41 -5.72 -5.84 -1.17
C LEU A 41 -5.31 -7.16 -0.48
N LEU A 42 -4.87 -8.16 -1.25
CA LEU A 42 -4.34 -9.41 -0.70
C LEU A 42 -3.03 -9.21 0.06
N GLY A 43 -2.13 -8.37 -0.46
CA GLY A 43 -0.88 -8.04 0.25
C GLY A 43 -1.15 -7.28 1.54
N LEU A 44 -1.99 -6.25 1.49
CA LEU A 44 -2.38 -5.42 2.62
C LEU A 44 -3.02 -6.25 3.74
N SER A 45 -4.09 -6.99 3.42
CA SER A 45 -4.82 -7.79 4.42
C SER A 45 -3.99 -8.96 4.96
N GLY A 46 -3.09 -9.52 4.13
CA GLY A 46 -2.14 -10.54 4.56
C GLY A 46 -1.11 -10.02 5.55
N LEU A 47 -0.52 -8.84 5.32
CA LEU A 47 0.40 -8.21 6.27
C LEU A 47 -0.30 -7.89 7.60
N MET A 48 -1.53 -7.37 7.56
CA MET A 48 -2.32 -7.13 8.76
C MET A 48 -2.54 -8.42 9.56
N ALA A 49 -2.82 -9.55 8.87
CA ALA A 49 -2.97 -10.85 9.51
C ALA A 49 -1.68 -11.37 10.15
N LYS A 50 -0.53 -11.15 9.49
CA LYS A 50 0.76 -11.60 10.03
C LYS A 50 1.17 -10.81 11.27
N ILE A 51 0.90 -9.51 11.33
CA ILE A 51 1.13 -8.71 12.53
C ILE A 51 0.22 -9.19 13.66
N ALA A 52 -1.09 -9.26 13.44
CA ALA A 52 -2.04 -9.72 14.44
C ALA A 52 -1.80 -11.17 14.93
N MET A 53 -0.93 -11.93 14.28
CA MET A 53 -0.60 -13.32 14.62
C MET A 53 0.86 -13.47 15.08
N ALA A 54 1.60 -12.39 15.26
CA ALA A 54 3.04 -12.44 15.48
C ALA A 54 3.43 -13.12 16.81
N ASP A 55 2.62 -12.98 17.83
CA ASP A 55 2.76 -13.65 19.13
C ASP A 55 2.11 -15.04 19.19
N GLY A 56 1.43 -15.48 18.10
CA GLY A 56 0.74 -16.75 17.96
C GLY A 56 -0.77 -16.69 18.23
N THR A 57 -1.31 -15.57 18.68
CA THR A 57 -2.72 -15.35 18.96
C THR A 57 -3.23 -14.06 18.33
N VAL A 58 -4.49 -14.04 17.94
CA VAL A 58 -5.15 -12.80 17.47
C VAL A 58 -6.13 -12.39 18.54
N THR A 59 -5.91 -11.25 19.13
CA THR A 59 -6.83 -10.67 20.10
C THR A 59 -8.11 -10.15 19.43
N GLU A 60 -9.17 -9.98 20.20
CA GLU A 60 -10.42 -9.41 19.71
C GLU A 60 -10.23 -7.95 19.26
N ASP A 61 -9.42 -7.18 19.99
CA ASP A 61 -9.11 -5.79 19.68
C ASP A 61 -8.35 -5.62 18.36
N GLU A 62 -7.37 -6.48 18.07
CA GLU A 62 -6.64 -6.49 16.79
C GLU A 62 -7.55 -6.87 15.62
N ALA A 63 -8.37 -7.92 15.79
CA ALA A 63 -9.32 -8.34 14.77
C ALA A 63 -10.36 -7.22 14.48
N GLU A 64 -10.88 -6.56 15.52
CA GLU A 64 -11.81 -5.43 15.37
C GLU A 64 -11.11 -4.23 14.74
N MET A 65 -9.85 -3.94 15.08
CA MET A 65 -9.08 -2.87 14.45
C MET A 65 -8.90 -3.13 12.95
N ALA A 66 -8.51 -4.33 12.56
CA ALA A 66 -8.40 -4.71 11.15
C ALA A 66 -9.74 -4.57 10.41
N LYS A 67 -10.83 -5.04 11.00
CA LYS A 67 -12.17 -4.91 10.45
C LYS A 67 -12.61 -3.45 10.29
N ARG A 68 -12.30 -2.59 11.27
CA ARG A 68 -12.56 -1.14 11.18
C ARG A 68 -11.81 -0.51 10.01
N PHE A 69 -10.56 -0.91 9.73
CA PHE A 69 -9.83 -0.45 8.56
C PHE A 69 -10.54 -0.85 7.27
N PHE A 70 -10.92 -2.13 7.10
CA PHE A 70 -11.62 -2.57 5.89
C PHE A 70 -12.97 -1.87 5.70
N ASN A 71 -13.70 -1.61 6.78
CA ASN A 71 -15.00 -0.92 6.71
C ASN A 71 -14.87 0.57 6.37
N ARG A 72 -13.78 1.23 6.77
CA ARG A 72 -13.50 2.64 6.44
C ARG A 72 -12.95 2.82 5.04
N MET A 73 -12.39 1.78 4.44
CA MET A 73 -12.00 1.80 3.04
C MET A 73 -13.27 1.88 2.17
N ASP A 74 -13.24 2.75 1.17
CA ASP A 74 -14.29 2.81 0.13
C ASP A 74 -14.15 1.60 -0.83
N LEU A 75 -14.39 0.42 -0.28
CA LEU A 75 -14.35 -0.86 -0.99
C LEU A 75 -15.77 -1.34 -1.26
N SER A 76 -15.96 -1.99 -2.39
CA SER A 76 -17.18 -2.76 -2.64
C SER A 76 -17.29 -3.91 -1.64
N ASP A 77 -18.50 -4.43 -1.45
CA ASP A 77 -18.74 -5.56 -0.53
C ASP A 77 -17.91 -6.80 -0.91
N ALA A 78 -17.70 -7.05 -2.21
CA ALA A 78 -16.84 -8.13 -2.68
C ALA A 78 -15.37 -7.92 -2.29
N GLU A 79 -14.86 -6.69 -2.37
CA GLU A 79 -13.50 -6.36 -1.98
C GLU A 79 -13.32 -6.42 -0.45
N LYS A 80 -14.30 -5.98 0.32
CA LYS A 80 -14.31 -6.15 1.79
C LYS A 80 -14.30 -7.62 2.17
N ALA A 81 -15.16 -8.42 1.53
CA ALA A 81 -15.18 -9.87 1.74
C ALA A 81 -13.83 -10.53 1.39
N LEU A 82 -13.19 -10.08 0.29
CA LEU A 82 -11.84 -10.53 -0.08
C LEU A 82 -10.82 -10.20 1.02
N CYS A 83 -10.79 -8.97 1.52
CA CYS A 83 -9.86 -8.56 2.58
C CYS A 83 -10.08 -9.35 3.88
N ILE A 84 -11.33 -9.49 4.32
CA ILE A 84 -11.67 -10.23 5.54
C ILE A 84 -11.34 -11.71 5.37
N GLY A 85 -11.72 -12.32 4.24
CA GLY A 85 -11.42 -13.71 3.93
C GLY A 85 -9.92 -13.98 3.89
N ASN A 86 -9.14 -13.09 3.25
CA ASN A 86 -7.69 -13.21 3.20
C ASN A 86 -7.04 -12.98 4.58
N PHE A 87 -7.53 -12.02 5.38
CA PHE A 87 -7.05 -11.80 6.75
C PHE A 87 -7.22 -13.08 7.60
N VAL A 88 -8.35 -13.76 7.47
CA VAL A 88 -8.62 -15.00 8.19
C VAL A 88 -7.74 -16.16 7.67
N SER A 89 -7.58 -16.30 6.36
CA SER A 89 -6.81 -17.39 5.74
C SER A 89 -5.30 -17.18 5.84
N ALA A 90 -4.82 -15.95 5.72
CA ALA A 90 -3.40 -15.61 5.74
C ALA A 90 -2.71 -15.95 7.07
N ARG A 91 -3.46 -16.12 8.14
CA ARG A 91 -2.94 -16.65 9.42
C ARG A 91 -2.35 -18.06 9.29
N ARG A 92 -2.81 -18.85 8.31
CA ARG A 92 -2.49 -20.27 8.13
C ARG A 92 -2.07 -20.64 6.70
N ASP A 93 -1.88 -19.68 5.81
CA ASP A 93 -1.62 -19.94 4.38
C ASP A 93 -0.18 -20.37 4.06
N GLY A 94 0.68 -20.47 5.08
CA GLY A 94 2.10 -20.85 4.92
C GLY A 94 2.98 -19.77 4.29
N LEU A 95 2.42 -18.61 3.89
CA LEU A 95 3.18 -17.46 3.38
C LEU A 95 3.74 -16.67 4.55
N ASP A 96 4.93 -16.11 4.38
CA ASP A 96 5.52 -15.20 5.35
C ASP A 96 5.14 -13.72 5.06
N ALA A 97 5.51 -12.82 5.96
CA ALA A 97 5.24 -11.40 5.80
C ALA A 97 5.93 -10.81 4.56
N ARG A 98 7.09 -11.36 4.14
CA ARG A 98 7.83 -10.94 2.96
C ARG A 98 7.05 -11.23 1.67
N ASP A 99 6.35 -12.37 1.61
CA ASP A 99 5.56 -12.73 0.43
C ASP A 99 4.34 -11.83 0.29
N HIS A 100 3.68 -11.50 1.40
CA HIS A 100 2.60 -10.51 1.40
C HIS A 100 3.10 -9.11 1.04
N ALA A 101 4.27 -8.69 1.55
CA ALA A 101 4.89 -7.42 1.19
C ALA A 101 5.22 -7.36 -0.32
N LYS A 102 5.75 -8.43 -0.92
CA LYS A 102 5.98 -8.50 -2.38
C LYS A 102 4.69 -8.30 -3.17
N ARG A 103 3.59 -8.93 -2.76
CA ARG A 103 2.28 -8.75 -3.41
C ARG A 103 1.82 -7.29 -3.33
N PHE A 104 1.93 -6.68 -2.16
CA PHE A 104 1.59 -5.28 -1.96
C PHE A 104 2.47 -4.37 -2.80
N MET A 105 3.80 -4.52 -2.73
CA MET A 105 4.78 -3.69 -3.43
C MET A 105 4.76 -3.84 -4.94
N ALA A 106 4.17 -4.90 -5.49
CA ALA A 106 3.98 -5.02 -6.93
C ALA A 106 3.13 -3.88 -7.52
N TYR A 107 2.34 -3.19 -6.68
CA TYR A 107 1.40 -2.14 -7.12
C TYR A 107 1.40 -0.91 -6.20
N ALA A 108 2.12 -0.97 -5.09
CA ALA A 108 2.28 0.14 -4.16
C ALA A 108 3.58 0.91 -4.43
N ASN A 109 3.60 2.14 -3.96
CA ASN A 109 4.81 2.96 -3.88
C ASN A 109 5.14 3.26 -2.42
N ILE A 110 6.20 4.05 -2.20
CA ILE A 110 6.71 4.35 -0.86
C ILE A 110 5.66 5.03 0.03
N ALA A 111 4.84 5.93 -0.51
CA ALA A 111 3.80 6.62 0.27
C ALA A 111 2.69 5.64 0.71
N ALA A 112 2.31 4.70 -0.16
CA ALA A 112 1.38 3.63 0.19
C ALA A 112 1.99 2.68 1.23
N SER A 113 3.31 2.43 1.16
CA SER A 113 4.05 1.63 2.13
C SER A 113 4.05 2.26 3.51
N GLU A 114 4.33 3.55 3.61
CA GLU A 114 4.29 4.28 4.88
C GLU A 114 2.89 4.30 5.49
N PHE A 115 1.87 4.48 4.65
CA PHE A 115 0.48 4.44 5.07
C PHE A 115 0.07 3.04 5.59
N LEU A 116 0.39 1.97 4.86
CA LEU A 116 0.16 0.60 5.34
C LEU A 116 0.90 0.36 6.66
N TYR A 117 2.14 0.83 6.76
CA TYR A 117 2.95 0.66 7.94
C TYR A 117 2.34 1.33 9.18
N ASP A 118 1.75 2.54 9.04
CA ASP A 118 0.96 3.17 10.11
C ASP A 118 -0.22 2.28 10.55
N MET A 119 -0.93 1.67 9.59
CA MET A 119 -2.02 0.75 9.93
C MET A 119 -1.54 -0.48 10.69
N LEU A 120 -0.39 -1.06 10.32
CA LEU A 120 0.18 -2.21 11.02
C LEU A 120 0.55 -1.86 12.47
N TRP A 121 1.15 -0.69 12.71
CA TRP A 121 1.41 -0.19 14.05
C TRP A 121 0.15 0.02 14.89
N ARG A 122 -0.95 0.46 14.27
CA ARG A 122 -2.23 0.62 14.98
C ARG A 122 -2.85 -0.72 15.37
N ILE A 123 -2.69 -1.75 14.54
CA ILE A 123 -3.15 -3.11 14.87
C ILE A 123 -2.33 -3.64 16.05
N SER A 124 -1.02 -3.59 15.95
CA SER A 124 -0.10 -4.05 16.98
C SER A 124 -0.26 -3.33 18.34
N ARG A 125 -0.86 -2.14 18.36
CA ARG A 125 -1.16 -1.38 19.58
C ARG A 125 -2.63 -1.42 19.99
N ALA A 126 -3.44 -2.28 19.38
CA ALA A 126 -4.88 -2.26 19.60
C ALA A 126 -5.26 -2.62 21.04
N ASP A 127 -4.50 -3.48 21.68
CA ASP A 127 -4.64 -3.87 23.09
C ASP A 127 -3.85 -2.96 24.08
N GLY A 128 -3.12 -1.97 23.56
CA GLY A 128 -2.34 -0.99 24.34
C GLY A 128 -0.86 -1.31 24.48
N THR A 129 -0.42 -2.49 24.07
CA THR A 129 1.00 -2.92 24.14
C THR A 129 1.46 -3.48 22.78
N VAL A 130 2.76 -3.41 22.53
CA VAL A 130 3.35 -4.08 21.36
C VAL A 130 4.20 -5.23 21.89
N ASP A 131 3.81 -6.46 21.51
CA ASP A 131 4.59 -7.63 21.91
C ASP A 131 6.00 -7.63 21.25
N PRO A 132 7.02 -8.18 21.91
CA PRO A 132 8.36 -8.30 21.32
C PRO A 132 8.43 -9.06 19.98
N ALA A 133 7.51 -9.98 19.70
CA ALA A 133 7.44 -10.66 18.41
C ALA A 133 6.86 -9.75 17.33
N GLU A 134 5.84 -8.96 17.66
CA GLU A 134 5.28 -7.94 16.77
C GLU A 134 6.30 -6.85 16.45
N ASP A 135 7.01 -6.32 17.47
CA ASP A 135 8.04 -5.30 17.27
C ASP A 135 9.13 -5.75 16.30
N ARG A 136 9.60 -7.01 16.45
CA ARG A 136 10.55 -7.62 15.51
C ARG A 136 9.97 -7.74 14.11
N LEU A 137 8.74 -8.22 14.00
CA LEU A 137 8.08 -8.38 12.70
C LEU A 137 7.82 -7.03 12.03
N LEU A 138 7.45 -5.98 12.79
CA LEU A 138 7.32 -4.62 12.28
C LEU A 138 8.64 -4.09 11.73
N ALA A 139 9.78 -4.34 12.41
CA ALA A 139 11.09 -3.97 11.91
C ALA A 139 11.41 -4.66 10.56
N ASP A 140 11.10 -5.96 10.43
CA ASP A 140 11.30 -6.72 9.20
C ASP A 140 10.38 -6.22 8.08
N ILE A 141 9.10 -5.97 8.38
CA ILE A 141 8.12 -5.47 7.40
C ILE A 141 8.52 -4.08 6.89
N ALA A 142 9.08 -3.21 7.73
CA ALA A 142 9.60 -1.92 7.26
C ALA A 142 10.61 -2.11 6.12
N LEU A 143 11.55 -3.04 6.28
CA LEU A 143 12.53 -3.37 5.24
C LEU A 143 11.87 -3.98 3.98
N TYR A 144 10.90 -4.88 4.15
CA TYR A 144 10.20 -5.51 3.03
C TYR A 144 9.37 -4.50 2.22
N LEU A 145 8.86 -3.46 2.87
CA LEU A 145 8.12 -2.35 2.26
C LEU A 145 9.04 -1.25 1.70
N GLY A 146 10.36 -1.43 1.75
CA GLY A 146 11.32 -0.44 1.27
C GLY A 146 11.43 0.82 2.13
N LEU A 147 10.95 0.76 3.38
CA LEU A 147 11.04 1.86 4.33
C LEU A 147 12.43 1.89 4.97
N ASN A 148 12.92 3.09 5.28
CA ASN A 148 14.19 3.22 5.97
C ASN A 148 14.03 3.00 7.49
N LYS A 149 15.15 2.74 8.17
CA LYS A 149 15.18 2.50 9.61
C LYS A 149 14.59 3.68 10.42
N THR A 150 14.74 4.91 9.92
CA THR A 150 14.21 6.11 10.59
C THR A 150 12.70 6.09 10.68
N VAL A 151 12.00 5.54 9.67
CA VAL A 151 10.55 5.40 9.69
C VAL A 151 10.13 4.47 10.82
N TYR A 152 10.75 3.28 10.94
CA TYR A 152 10.51 2.36 12.05
C TYR A 152 10.74 3.02 13.42
N GLU A 153 11.89 3.68 13.60
CA GLU A 153 12.24 4.33 14.87
C GLU A 153 11.27 5.47 15.22
N ASN A 154 10.79 6.22 14.23
CA ASN A 154 9.79 7.26 14.46
C ASN A 154 8.46 6.67 14.93
N PHE A 155 7.98 5.59 14.32
CA PHE A 155 6.76 4.91 14.77
C PHE A 155 6.92 4.32 16.16
N LYS A 156 8.07 3.72 16.45
CA LYS A 156 8.40 3.18 17.76
C LYS A 156 8.41 4.27 18.84
N ALA A 157 8.90 5.47 18.51
CA ALA A 157 8.90 6.65 19.39
C ALA A 157 7.55 7.40 19.43
N ASP A 158 6.48 6.84 18.86
CA ASP A 158 5.15 7.44 18.73
C ASP A 158 5.12 8.79 17.99
N LYS A 159 6.10 9.03 17.14
CA LYS A 159 6.13 10.18 16.24
C LYS A 159 5.29 9.86 15.00
N LYS A 160 4.02 10.25 15.03
CA LYS A 160 3.09 9.98 13.92
C LYS A 160 3.52 10.72 12.66
N PRO A 161 3.68 10.03 11.52
CA PRO A 161 3.92 10.70 10.26
C PRO A 161 2.67 11.49 9.85
N SER A 162 2.88 12.69 9.32
CA SER A 162 1.83 13.41 8.62
C SER A 162 1.76 12.87 7.20
N HIS A 163 0.70 12.14 6.87
CA HIS A 163 0.49 11.64 5.52
C HIS A 163 -0.08 12.75 4.64
N ASP A 164 0.70 13.23 3.68
CA ASP A 164 0.21 14.17 2.67
C ASP A 164 -0.76 13.46 1.72
N LYS A 165 -2.04 13.83 1.81
CA LYS A 165 -3.10 13.28 0.94
C LYS A 165 -2.84 13.55 -0.54
N GLY A 166 -2.18 14.65 -0.87
CA GLY A 166 -1.77 14.97 -2.24
C GLY A 166 -0.70 13.99 -2.74
N ALA A 167 0.31 13.72 -1.92
CA ALA A 167 1.35 12.74 -2.23
C ALA A 167 0.79 11.32 -2.37
N LEU A 168 -0.14 10.90 -1.51
CA LEU A 168 -0.82 9.61 -1.60
C LEU A 168 -1.62 9.48 -2.90
N LYS A 169 -2.35 10.55 -3.31
CA LYS A 169 -3.05 10.59 -4.61
C LYS A 169 -2.10 10.52 -5.78
N ALA A 170 -1.06 11.33 -5.78
CA ALA A 170 -0.03 11.34 -6.84
C ALA A 170 0.67 9.98 -6.95
N ALA A 171 0.76 9.27 -5.84
CA ALA A 171 1.31 7.95 -5.69
C ALA A 171 0.40 6.83 -6.22
N GLY A 172 -0.78 7.13 -6.73
CA GLY A 172 -1.74 6.13 -7.22
C GLY A 172 -2.39 5.31 -6.10
N VAL A 173 -2.29 5.76 -4.85
CA VAL A 173 -3.02 5.12 -3.74
C VAL A 173 -4.52 5.30 -4.00
N PRO A 174 -5.33 4.23 -3.92
CA PRO A 174 -6.76 4.31 -4.10
C PRO A 174 -7.36 5.42 -3.22
N GLN A 175 -8.30 6.21 -3.78
CA GLN A 175 -8.90 7.35 -3.07
C GLN A 175 -9.51 6.95 -1.73
N SER A 176 -10.01 5.74 -1.66
CA SER A 176 -10.51 5.07 -0.48
C SER A 176 -9.48 4.97 0.66
N LEU A 177 -8.22 4.74 0.33
CA LEU A 177 -7.12 4.70 1.31
C LEU A 177 -6.64 6.11 1.68
N VAL A 178 -6.65 7.04 0.72
CA VAL A 178 -6.29 8.45 0.98
C VAL A 178 -7.24 9.11 2.00
N ALA A 179 -8.50 8.68 2.04
CA ALA A 179 -9.48 9.16 3.01
C ALA A 179 -9.15 8.79 4.48
N LEU A 180 -8.32 7.76 4.70
CA LEU A 180 -7.90 7.30 6.05
C LEU A 180 -6.66 8.03 6.57
N ALA A 181 -5.96 8.79 5.73
CA ALA A 181 -4.81 9.60 6.13
C ALA A 181 -5.29 10.86 6.88
N HIS A 182 -5.08 10.89 8.16
CA HIS A 182 -5.38 12.02 9.06
C HIS A 182 -4.11 12.63 9.61
#